data_9a4c3756b3c0ffdcbe4b79cc37213ea4
#
_entry.id   9a4c3756b3c0ffdcbe4b79cc37213ea4
#
_cell.length_a   1.000
_cell.length_b   1.000
_cell.length_c   1.000
_cell.angle_alpha   90.00
_cell.angle_beta   90.00
_cell.angle_gamma   90.00
#
_symmetry.space_group_name_H-M   'P 1'
#
loop_
_entity.id
_entity.type
_entity.pdbx_description
1 polymer ?
#
loop_
_entity_poly.entity_id
_entity_poly.type
_entity_poly.pdbx_seq_one_letter_code
_entity_poly.pdbx_strand_id
1 'polypeptide(L)'
;MNYKISASTREISGTISLPASKSISNRALIINALCYNPYPVANLSDSDDTKVLQAALFSNNNRFDIGHAGTAMRFLTAFLAKIVGEWEITGSERMQQRPIKILVDALTELGAKIEYLKNDGYPPLKIFGSHLKGKTIKLDGSVSSQYITALLLIAPTIENGLTLELKREITSQSYIRLTLELMAQFGIQYQWDGNTIVIPEQNYFPREFTCEADWSAASYWYAIMALADDGEVLLENLKLDSLQGDAHIAAWFETFGVASFQQENGVSLIKSKNIQPEKLELDFIENPDVAQTMACLCVAKGVPFHFSGLKTLKIKETDRIAALQNELMKFGASITEPVHGELVWEGKLDMEMKEYLPRVETYYDHRMALAFAPMTMAGLTMEIDDPMVVTKSYPGFWKDLGKVGFTIVE
;
A
#
# COMPACT_ATOMS: atom_id res chain seq x y z
N MET A 1 -3.25 -6.47 23.51
CA MET A 1 -3.30 -7.86 23.03
C MET A 1 -2.02 -8.12 22.29
N ASN A 2 -1.33 -9.22 22.57
CA ASN A 2 -0.07 -9.58 21.91
C ASN A 2 -0.20 -10.98 21.34
N TYR A 3 0.41 -11.22 20.20
CA TYR A 3 0.58 -12.56 19.64
C TYR A 3 2.03 -12.97 19.79
N LYS A 4 2.25 -14.15 20.39
CA LYS A 4 3.55 -14.84 20.36
C LYS A 4 3.60 -15.75 19.15
N ILE A 5 4.62 -15.58 18.30
CA ILE A 5 4.70 -16.22 16.99
C ILE A 5 6.00 -17.00 16.89
N SER A 6 5.90 -18.22 16.36
CA SER A 6 7.03 -19.06 15.97
C SER A 6 6.66 -19.90 14.74
N ALA A 7 7.65 -20.30 13.95
CA ALA A 7 7.47 -21.29 12.89
C ALA A 7 7.86 -22.68 13.41
N SER A 8 6.98 -23.66 13.21
CA SER A 8 7.22 -25.04 13.65
C SER A 8 7.94 -25.89 12.59
N THR A 9 7.99 -25.42 11.36
CA THR A 9 8.66 -26.06 10.22
C THR A 9 9.34 -25.03 9.34
N ARG A 10 10.30 -25.47 8.55
CA ARG A 10 10.94 -24.69 7.49
C ARG A 10 10.63 -25.23 6.09
N GLU A 11 9.77 -26.22 6.02
CA GLU A 11 9.19 -26.73 4.78
C GLU A 11 7.77 -26.17 4.67
N ILE A 12 7.49 -25.39 3.63
CA ILE A 12 6.25 -24.65 3.46
C ILE A 12 5.52 -25.14 2.22
N SER A 13 4.27 -25.56 2.41
CA SER A 13 3.41 -25.95 1.29
C SER A 13 1.96 -25.56 1.55
N GLY A 14 1.25 -25.24 0.48
CA GLY A 14 -0.18 -24.96 0.60
C GLY A 14 -0.72 -23.99 -0.45
N THR A 15 -1.99 -23.69 -0.30
CA THR A 15 -2.71 -22.73 -1.13
C THR A 15 -3.21 -21.58 -0.25
N ILE A 16 -2.89 -20.37 -0.64
CA ILE A 16 -3.25 -19.16 0.08
C ILE A 16 -4.12 -18.28 -0.80
N SER A 17 -5.31 -18.02 -0.33
CA SER A 17 -6.21 -17.06 -0.96
C SER A 17 -5.86 -15.67 -0.44
N LEU A 18 -5.04 -14.94 -1.20
CA LEU A 18 -4.63 -13.59 -0.84
C LEU A 18 -5.82 -12.62 -0.80
N PRO A 19 -5.79 -11.56 0.03
CA PRO A 19 -6.75 -10.49 -0.08
C PRO A 19 -6.65 -9.83 -1.45
N ALA A 20 -7.77 -9.35 -1.96
CA ALA A 20 -7.75 -8.56 -3.18
C ALA A 20 -7.02 -7.24 -2.98
N SER A 21 -6.45 -6.70 -4.06
CA SER A 21 -5.68 -5.45 -4.01
C SER A 21 -6.51 -4.29 -3.49
N LYS A 22 -6.13 -3.78 -2.31
CA LYS A 22 -6.71 -2.57 -1.74
C LYS A 22 -6.59 -1.38 -2.67
N SER A 23 -5.44 -1.24 -3.31
CA SER A 23 -5.14 -0.13 -4.23
C SER A 23 -6.01 -0.14 -5.47
N ILE A 24 -6.29 -1.32 -6.03
CA ILE A 24 -7.20 -1.48 -7.16
C ILE A 24 -8.64 -1.30 -6.70
N SER A 25 -9.05 -1.97 -5.61
CA SER A 25 -10.41 -1.93 -5.08
C SER A 25 -10.89 -0.50 -4.83
N ASN A 26 -10.07 0.32 -4.17
CA ASN A 26 -10.44 1.69 -3.85
C ASN A 26 -10.58 2.57 -5.11
N ARG A 27 -9.75 2.35 -6.12
CA ARG A 27 -9.88 3.06 -7.40
C ARG A 27 -11.11 2.62 -8.18
N ALA A 28 -11.33 1.32 -8.27
CA ALA A 28 -12.48 0.74 -8.95
C ALA A 28 -13.80 1.19 -8.33
N LEU A 29 -13.87 1.31 -7.00
CA LEU A 29 -15.06 1.83 -6.30
C LEU A 29 -15.36 3.28 -6.68
N ILE A 30 -14.35 4.16 -6.75
CA ILE A 30 -14.55 5.56 -7.18
C ILE A 30 -14.98 5.62 -8.65
N ILE A 31 -14.32 4.88 -9.54
CA ILE A 31 -14.70 4.81 -10.96
C ILE A 31 -16.14 4.32 -11.10
N ASN A 32 -16.48 3.25 -10.37
CA ASN A 32 -17.83 2.67 -10.36
C ASN A 32 -18.91 3.69 -9.95
N ALA A 33 -18.60 4.47 -8.91
CA ALA A 33 -19.50 5.53 -8.44
C ALA A 33 -19.60 6.69 -9.46
N LEU A 34 -18.51 7.08 -10.12
CA LEU A 34 -18.49 8.15 -11.12
C LEU A 34 -19.27 7.82 -12.40
N CYS A 35 -19.33 6.55 -12.80
CA CYS A 35 -20.05 6.13 -13.99
C CYS A 35 -21.44 5.51 -13.70
N TYR A 36 -21.89 5.54 -12.45
CA TYR A 36 -23.14 4.91 -12.03
C TYR A 36 -23.26 3.47 -12.51
N ASN A 37 -22.15 2.72 -12.41
CA ASN A 37 -22.04 1.37 -12.95
C ASN A 37 -23.07 0.43 -12.28
N PRO A 38 -23.95 -0.26 -13.04
CA PRO A 38 -24.89 -1.21 -12.48
C PRO A 38 -24.24 -2.52 -12.02
N TYR A 39 -23.00 -2.80 -12.47
CA TYR A 39 -22.27 -4.00 -12.10
C TYR A 39 -21.46 -3.76 -10.83
N PRO A 40 -21.59 -4.56 -9.77
CA PRO A 40 -20.72 -4.47 -8.61
C PRO A 40 -19.28 -4.84 -8.98
N VAL A 41 -18.31 -4.21 -8.32
CA VAL A 41 -16.92 -4.63 -8.42
C VAL A 41 -16.78 -5.99 -7.70
N ALA A 42 -16.37 -7.02 -8.44
CA ALA A 42 -16.15 -8.35 -7.88
C ALA A 42 -14.77 -8.46 -7.18
N ASN A 43 -14.70 -9.37 -6.22
CA ASN A 43 -13.48 -9.61 -5.43
C ASN A 43 -12.90 -8.32 -4.84
N LEU A 44 -13.73 -7.52 -4.15
CA LEU A 44 -13.25 -6.33 -3.43
C LEU A 44 -12.37 -6.75 -2.25
N SER A 45 -11.37 -5.93 -1.96
CA SER A 45 -10.58 -6.08 -0.75
C SER A 45 -11.47 -6.01 0.50
N ASP A 46 -11.27 -6.94 1.41
CA ASP A 46 -11.90 -6.98 2.72
C ASP A 46 -11.19 -6.13 3.79
N SER A 47 -10.19 -5.35 3.35
CA SER A 47 -9.46 -4.40 4.20
C SER A 47 -10.35 -3.29 4.76
N ASP A 48 -9.99 -2.79 5.94
CA ASP A 48 -10.73 -1.72 6.59
C ASP A 48 -10.82 -0.46 5.71
N ASP A 49 -9.72 -0.12 5.02
CA ASP A 49 -9.68 1.03 4.10
C ASP A 49 -10.75 0.92 2.99
N THR A 50 -10.93 -0.27 2.41
CA THR A 50 -11.90 -0.49 1.33
C THR A 50 -13.33 -0.53 1.86
N LYS A 51 -13.57 -1.21 3.00
CA LYS A 51 -14.88 -1.25 3.65
C LYS A 51 -15.41 0.13 3.99
N VAL A 52 -14.54 0.98 4.55
CA VAL A 52 -14.91 2.36 4.92
C VAL A 52 -15.24 3.19 3.67
N LEU A 53 -14.42 3.08 2.62
CA LEU A 53 -14.69 3.77 1.36
C LEU A 53 -16.01 3.31 0.73
N GLN A 54 -16.24 2.00 0.66
CA GLN A 54 -17.46 1.41 0.15
C GLN A 54 -18.68 1.89 0.94
N ALA A 55 -18.62 1.83 2.28
CA ALA A 55 -19.70 2.30 3.14
C ALA A 55 -20.02 3.79 2.92
N ALA A 56 -19.00 4.64 2.75
CA ALA A 56 -19.21 6.06 2.49
C ALA A 56 -19.89 6.31 1.12
N LEU A 57 -19.48 5.60 0.07
CA LEU A 57 -20.04 5.75 -1.28
C LEU A 57 -21.50 5.29 -1.39
N PHE A 58 -21.91 4.30 -0.59
CA PHE A 58 -23.29 3.78 -0.56
C PHE A 58 -24.15 4.39 0.54
N SER A 59 -23.62 5.31 1.34
CA SER A 59 -24.34 5.95 2.43
C SER A 59 -25.17 7.13 1.94
N ASN A 60 -26.34 7.31 2.56
CA ASN A 60 -27.13 8.55 2.42
C ASN A 60 -26.74 9.62 3.45
N ASN A 61 -25.72 9.38 4.27
CA ASN A 61 -25.23 10.35 5.23
C ASN A 61 -24.39 11.43 4.54
N ASN A 62 -24.35 12.58 5.17
CA ASN A 62 -23.49 13.69 4.73
C ASN A 62 -22.25 13.89 5.62
N ARG A 63 -22.03 12.99 6.57
CA ARG A 63 -20.88 13.00 7.49
C ARG A 63 -20.23 11.62 7.53
N PHE A 64 -18.92 11.59 7.29
CA PHE A 64 -18.13 10.37 7.17
C PHE A 64 -16.94 10.39 8.12
N ASP A 65 -16.85 9.42 9.00
CA ASP A 65 -15.63 9.10 9.74
C ASP A 65 -14.94 7.94 9.03
N ILE A 66 -13.77 8.22 8.45
CA ILE A 66 -13.02 7.22 7.67
C ILE A 66 -11.89 6.58 8.50
N GLY A 67 -11.84 6.80 9.80
CA GLY A 67 -10.83 6.22 10.67
C GLY A 67 -9.40 6.48 10.21
N HIS A 68 -8.64 5.42 9.97
CA HIS A 68 -7.24 5.46 9.51
C HIS A 68 -7.08 5.37 7.99
N ALA A 69 -8.18 5.34 7.22
CA ALA A 69 -8.18 5.08 5.78
C ALA A 69 -7.67 6.26 4.95
N GLY A 70 -6.36 6.33 4.75
CA GLY A 70 -5.70 7.44 4.04
C GLY A 70 -6.16 7.60 2.59
N THR A 71 -6.35 6.50 1.88
CA THR A 71 -6.85 6.50 0.51
C THR A 71 -8.30 7.00 0.46
N ALA A 72 -9.16 6.53 1.37
CA ALA A 72 -10.54 6.99 1.46
C ALA A 72 -10.63 8.50 1.71
N MET A 73 -9.81 9.06 2.62
CA MET A 73 -9.75 10.50 2.86
C MET A 73 -9.50 11.28 1.57
N ARG A 74 -8.50 10.90 0.78
CA ARG A 74 -8.11 11.67 -0.42
C ARG A 74 -9.09 11.48 -1.56
N PHE A 75 -9.52 10.23 -1.79
CA PHE A 75 -10.42 9.93 -2.90
C PHE A 75 -11.82 10.49 -2.67
N LEU A 76 -12.36 10.36 -1.46
CA LEU A 76 -13.65 10.96 -1.12
C LEU A 76 -13.61 12.48 -1.16
N THR A 77 -12.52 13.12 -0.71
CA THR A 77 -12.39 14.58 -0.79
C THR A 77 -12.55 15.06 -2.24
N ALA A 78 -11.88 14.43 -3.20
CA ALA A 78 -12.02 14.79 -4.61
C ALA A 78 -13.39 14.42 -5.18
N PHE A 79 -13.92 13.25 -4.86
CA PHE A 79 -15.22 12.77 -5.31
C PHE A 79 -16.35 13.69 -4.80
N LEU A 80 -16.38 13.97 -3.50
CA LEU A 80 -17.43 14.78 -2.86
C LEU A 80 -17.36 16.27 -3.29
N ALA A 81 -16.17 16.78 -3.65
CA ALA A 81 -16.03 18.11 -4.20
C ALA A 81 -16.82 18.32 -5.51
N LYS A 82 -17.08 17.24 -6.24
CA LYS A 82 -17.86 17.22 -7.48
C LYS A 82 -19.34 16.91 -7.26
N ILE A 83 -19.70 16.15 -6.23
CA ILE A 83 -21.07 15.70 -5.98
C ILE A 83 -21.85 16.79 -5.26
N VAL A 84 -23.00 17.19 -5.82
CA VAL A 84 -23.88 18.23 -5.24
C VAL A 84 -24.31 17.88 -3.83
N GLY A 85 -24.05 18.79 -2.88
CA GLY A 85 -24.37 18.59 -1.47
C GLY A 85 -23.37 19.28 -0.54
N GLU A 86 -23.62 19.15 0.75
CA GLU A 86 -22.69 19.56 1.82
C GLU A 86 -22.24 18.31 2.57
N TRP A 87 -20.92 18.11 2.65
CA TRP A 87 -20.31 16.90 3.17
C TRP A 87 -19.33 17.25 4.27
N GLU A 88 -19.27 16.43 5.29
CA GLU A 88 -18.25 16.49 6.34
C GLU A 88 -17.44 15.18 6.34
N ILE A 89 -16.11 15.28 6.26
CA ILE A 89 -15.21 14.13 6.30
C ILE A 89 -14.20 14.30 7.43
N THR A 90 -14.09 13.28 8.28
CA THR A 90 -13.16 13.23 9.41
C THR A 90 -12.46 11.87 9.45
N GLY A 91 -11.63 11.66 10.45
CA GLY A 91 -10.97 10.39 10.73
C GLY A 91 -10.32 10.40 12.10
N SER A 92 -9.55 9.35 12.40
CA SER A 92 -8.84 9.21 13.66
C SER A 92 -7.94 10.41 13.97
N GLU A 93 -7.49 10.52 15.21
CA GLU A 93 -6.57 11.57 15.65
C GLU A 93 -5.31 11.63 14.75
N ARG A 94 -4.72 10.47 14.44
CA ARG A 94 -3.58 10.38 13.52
C ARG A 94 -3.95 10.84 12.10
N MET A 95 -5.14 10.54 11.59
CA MET A 95 -5.60 11.01 10.29
C MET A 95 -5.73 12.54 10.26
N GLN A 96 -6.18 13.14 11.36
CA GLN A 96 -6.28 14.61 11.49
C GLN A 96 -4.91 15.29 11.57
N GLN A 97 -3.81 14.55 11.71
CA GLN A 97 -2.43 15.04 11.65
C GLN A 97 -1.75 14.77 10.29
N ARG A 98 -2.42 14.08 9.37
CA ARG A 98 -1.89 13.81 8.03
C ARG A 98 -2.29 14.93 7.08
N PRO A 99 -1.33 15.58 6.38
CA PRO A 99 -1.62 16.74 5.53
C PRO A 99 -2.54 16.38 4.36
N ILE A 100 -3.39 17.35 3.95
CA ILE A 100 -4.27 17.24 2.79
C ILE A 100 -4.31 18.55 1.97
N LYS A 101 -3.59 19.57 2.40
CA LYS A 101 -3.62 20.92 1.83
C LYS A 101 -3.38 20.92 0.33
N ILE A 102 -2.41 20.18 -0.17
CA ILE A 102 -2.06 20.12 -1.60
C ILE A 102 -3.27 19.68 -2.45
N LEU A 103 -4.05 18.71 -1.99
CA LEU A 103 -5.25 18.28 -2.69
C LEU A 103 -6.36 19.32 -2.60
N VAL A 104 -6.56 19.91 -1.43
CA VAL A 104 -7.59 20.94 -1.22
C VAL A 104 -7.29 22.18 -2.05
N ASP A 105 -6.04 22.65 -2.10
CA ASP A 105 -5.63 23.78 -2.92
C ASP A 105 -5.90 23.50 -4.41
N ALA A 106 -5.51 22.32 -4.92
CA ALA A 106 -5.76 21.92 -6.30
C ALA A 106 -7.27 21.86 -6.64
N LEU A 107 -8.08 21.29 -5.76
CA LEU A 107 -9.55 21.25 -5.93
C LEU A 107 -10.16 22.65 -5.88
N THR A 108 -9.67 23.54 -5.01
CA THR A 108 -10.10 24.92 -4.92
C THR A 108 -9.76 25.69 -6.19
N GLU A 109 -8.59 25.45 -6.78
CA GLU A 109 -8.23 25.99 -8.09
C GLU A 109 -9.19 25.54 -9.20
N LEU A 110 -9.75 24.33 -9.12
CA LEU A 110 -10.75 23.79 -10.05
C LEU A 110 -12.18 24.32 -9.75
N GLY A 111 -12.37 25.11 -8.69
CA GLY A 111 -13.64 25.71 -8.31
C GLY A 111 -14.35 25.06 -7.13
N ALA A 112 -13.73 24.10 -6.43
CA ALA A 112 -14.30 23.54 -5.22
C ALA A 112 -14.30 24.54 -4.07
N LYS A 113 -15.34 24.45 -3.21
CA LYS A 113 -15.38 25.14 -1.93
C LYS A 113 -15.17 24.12 -0.81
N ILE A 114 -14.04 24.21 -0.10
CA ILE A 114 -13.64 23.31 0.99
C ILE A 114 -13.17 24.15 2.18
N GLU A 115 -13.65 23.82 3.36
CA GLU A 115 -13.32 24.49 4.62
C GLU A 115 -12.64 23.50 5.58
N TYR A 116 -11.58 23.94 6.25
CA TYR A 116 -10.96 23.19 7.33
C TYR A 116 -11.73 23.44 8.63
N LEU A 117 -12.18 22.37 9.30
CA LEU A 117 -13.00 22.50 10.51
C LEU A 117 -12.16 22.66 11.80
N LYS A 118 -10.85 22.37 11.73
CA LYS A 118 -9.90 22.52 12.84
C LYS A 118 -8.64 23.25 12.37
N ASN A 119 -7.61 22.52 12.00
CA ASN A 119 -6.30 23.05 11.62
C ASN A 119 -6.21 23.24 10.11
N ASP A 120 -5.71 24.39 9.65
CA ASP A 120 -5.47 24.64 8.23
C ASP A 120 -4.52 23.59 7.65
N GLY A 121 -4.90 23.02 6.49
CA GLY A 121 -4.13 21.98 5.81
C GLY A 121 -4.41 20.55 6.25
N TYR A 122 -5.29 20.33 7.25
CA TYR A 122 -5.55 19.03 7.84
C TYR A 122 -7.05 18.72 7.98
N PRO A 123 -7.47 17.44 7.93
CA PRO A 123 -8.83 17.08 8.28
C PRO A 123 -9.16 17.48 9.74
N PRO A 124 -10.45 17.63 10.14
CA PRO A 124 -11.65 17.39 9.35
C PRO A 124 -11.94 18.48 8.32
N LEU A 125 -12.68 18.10 7.25
CA LEU A 125 -13.05 19.00 6.17
C LEU A 125 -14.56 19.11 6.06
N LYS A 126 -15.04 20.32 5.71
CA LYS A 126 -16.38 20.54 5.17
C LYS A 126 -16.27 20.87 3.68
N ILE A 127 -16.97 20.10 2.87
CA ILE A 127 -16.88 20.12 1.41
C ILE A 127 -18.25 20.53 0.85
N PHE A 128 -18.27 21.53 0.01
CA PHE A 128 -19.45 21.95 -0.73
C PHE A 128 -19.30 21.50 -2.18
N GLY A 129 -20.11 20.53 -2.59
CA GLY A 129 -20.08 19.98 -3.94
C GLY A 129 -20.35 21.06 -4.97
N SER A 130 -19.49 21.17 -5.97
CA SER A 130 -19.44 22.26 -6.93
C SER A 130 -19.32 21.75 -8.35
N HIS A 131 -19.68 22.59 -9.30
CA HIS A 131 -19.34 22.37 -10.70
C HIS A 131 -17.86 22.70 -10.92
N LEU A 132 -17.04 21.68 -11.09
CA LEU A 132 -15.60 21.85 -11.27
C LEU A 132 -15.28 22.12 -12.74
N LYS A 133 -14.34 23.05 -12.97
CA LYS A 133 -13.81 23.38 -14.31
C LYS A 133 -12.34 23.03 -14.39
N GLY A 134 -12.03 22.15 -15.34
CA GLY A 134 -10.68 21.73 -15.59
C GLY A 134 -9.81 22.81 -16.22
N LYS A 135 -8.56 22.76 -15.85
CA LYS A 135 -7.47 23.59 -16.35
C LYS A 135 -6.12 22.90 -16.09
N THR A 136 -5.04 23.59 -16.37
CA THR A 136 -3.71 23.11 -15.97
C THR A 136 -3.47 23.38 -14.48
N ILE A 137 -3.20 22.32 -13.72
CA ILE A 137 -2.83 22.33 -12.31
C ILE A 137 -1.37 21.92 -12.16
N LYS A 138 -0.60 22.64 -11.37
CA LYS A 138 0.82 22.35 -11.07
C LYS A 138 0.93 21.77 -9.69
N LEU A 139 1.42 20.52 -9.61
CA LEU A 139 1.62 19.81 -8.35
C LEU A 139 3.09 19.42 -8.14
N ASP A 140 3.50 19.30 -6.89
CA ASP A 140 4.79 18.72 -6.54
C ASP A 140 4.69 17.19 -6.67
N GLY A 141 5.42 16.59 -7.61
CA GLY A 141 5.42 15.15 -7.85
C GLY A 141 6.11 14.33 -6.74
N SER A 142 6.88 14.98 -5.88
CA SER A 142 7.60 14.33 -4.77
C SER A 142 6.73 14.08 -3.53
N VAL A 143 5.47 14.52 -3.55
CA VAL A 143 4.49 14.28 -2.49
C VAL A 143 3.73 12.97 -2.73
N SER A 144 2.79 12.67 -1.86
CA SER A 144 1.98 11.45 -1.95
C SER A 144 1.24 11.31 -3.30
N SER A 145 1.47 10.20 -4.00
CA SER A 145 0.73 9.83 -5.23
C SER A 145 -0.79 9.76 -5.04
N GLN A 146 -1.28 9.68 -3.79
CA GLN A 146 -2.71 9.68 -3.49
C GLN A 146 -3.40 10.99 -3.88
N TYR A 147 -2.71 12.16 -3.81
CA TYR A 147 -3.28 13.43 -4.24
C TYR A 147 -3.43 13.46 -5.76
N ILE A 148 -2.38 13.03 -6.48
CA ILE A 148 -2.40 12.92 -7.93
C ILE A 148 -3.51 11.96 -8.37
N THR A 149 -3.55 10.76 -7.78
CA THR A 149 -4.60 9.77 -8.06
C THR A 149 -6.02 10.30 -7.83
N ALA A 150 -6.25 11.01 -6.73
CA ALA A 150 -7.57 11.56 -6.42
C ALA A 150 -8.06 12.55 -7.50
N LEU A 151 -7.16 13.39 -8.02
CA LEU A 151 -7.46 14.32 -9.10
C LEU A 151 -7.65 13.60 -10.44
N LEU A 152 -6.80 12.60 -10.76
CA LEU A 152 -6.92 11.82 -12.00
C LEU A 152 -8.25 11.10 -12.09
N LEU A 153 -8.72 10.47 -11.00
CA LEU A 153 -9.98 9.72 -10.99
C LEU A 153 -11.19 10.59 -11.35
N ILE A 154 -11.23 11.85 -10.90
CA ILE A 154 -12.34 12.75 -11.23
C ILE A 154 -12.14 13.50 -12.56
N ALA A 155 -10.89 13.57 -13.06
CA ALA A 155 -10.50 14.38 -14.21
C ALA A 155 -11.39 14.19 -15.46
N PRO A 156 -11.73 12.97 -15.90
CA PRO A 156 -12.57 12.80 -17.10
C PRO A 156 -13.95 13.40 -16.94
N THR A 157 -14.47 13.47 -15.72
CA THR A 157 -15.86 13.82 -15.42
C THR A 157 -16.04 15.29 -15.01
N ILE A 158 -15.03 16.12 -15.15
CA ILE A 158 -15.11 17.57 -14.93
C ILE A 158 -15.08 18.32 -16.27
N GLU A 159 -15.74 19.49 -16.33
CA GLU A 159 -15.81 20.33 -17.55
C GLU A 159 -14.39 20.67 -18.03
N ASN A 160 -14.09 20.47 -19.31
CA ASN A 160 -12.79 20.65 -19.97
C ASN A 160 -11.68 19.65 -19.56
N GLY A 161 -11.98 18.61 -18.78
CA GLY A 161 -10.97 17.65 -18.36
C GLY A 161 -9.91 18.24 -17.42
N LEU A 162 -8.68 17.69 -17.43
CA LEU A 162 -7.61 18.14 -16.53
C LEU A 162 -6.22 17.96 -17.18
N THR A 163 -5.35 18.94 -17.02
CA THR A 163 -3.92 18.81 -17.28
C THR A 163 -3.17 18.94 -15.94
N LEU A 164 -2.36 17.92 -15.59
CA LEU A 164 -1.48 17.96 -14.44
C LEU A 164 -0.03 18.14 -14.90
N GLU A 165 0.63 19.20 -14.46
CA GLU A 165 2.08 19.40 -14.58
C GLU A 165 2.74 19.04 -13.23
N LEU A 166 3.46 17.91 -13.19
CA LEU A 166 4.14 17.43 -12.00
C LEU A 166 5.54 18.04 -11.93
N LYS A 167 5.81 18.81 -10.88
CA LYS A 167 7.13 19.39 -10.65
C LYS A 167 7.99 18.44 -9.84
N ARG A 168 9.30 18.55 -9.95
CA ARG A 168 10.31 17.73 -9.29
C ARG A 168 10.23 16.26 -9.74
N GLU A 169 10.97 15.42 -9.05
CA GLU A 169 10.95 13.98 -9.24
C GLU A 169 9.60 13.40 -8.81
N ILE A 170 9.02 12.58 -9.65
CA ILE A 170 7.71 11.94 -9.35
C ILE A 170 8.00 10.67 -8.56
N THR A 171 7.54 10.63 -7.30
CA THR A 171 7.64 9.44 -6.47
C THR A 171 6.44 8.53 -6.66
N SER A 172 6.64 7.21 -6.57
CA SER A 172 5.56 6.22 -6.69
C SER A 172 4.78 6.34 -8.01
N GLN A 173 5.48 6.51 -9.13
CA GLN A 173 4.87 6.58 -10.48
C GLN A 173 4.04 5.33 -10.79
N SER A 174 4.42 4.16 -10.23
CA SER A 174 3.69 2.91 -10.35
C SER A 174 2.22 3.04 -9.96
N TYR A 175 1.91 3.78 -8.89
CA TYR A 175 0.52 4.02 -8.48
C TYR A 175 -0.23 5.00 -9.39
N ILE A 176 0.47 5.95 -10.01
CA ILE A 176 -0.12 6.84 -11.00
C ILE A 176 -0.43 6.04 -12.27
N ARG A 177 0.52 5.22 -12.73
CA ARG A 177 0.35 4.32 -13.87
C ARG A 177 -0.80 3.35 -13.64
N LEU A 178 -0.83 2.67 -12.48
CA LEU A 178 -1.95 1.81 -12.07
C LEU A 178 -3.30 2.53 -12.19
N THR A 179 -3.37 3.81 -11.79
CA THR A 179 -4.60 4.59 -11.87
C THR A 179 -5.01 4.82 -13.32
N LEU A 180 -4.09 5.29 -14.15
CA LEU A 180 -4.34 5.61 -15.56
C LEU A 180 -4.72 4.36 -16.37
N GLU A 181 -4.01 3.25 -16.16
CA GLU A 181 -4.31 1.97 -16.83
C GLU A 181 -5.66 1.41 -16.39
N LEU A 182 -6.01 1.53 -15.10
CA LEU A 182 -7.34 1.13 -14.64
C LEU A 182 -8.42 2.03 -15.25
N MET A 183 -8.22 3.34 -15.31
CA MET A 183 -9.13 4.26 -15.99
C MET A 183 -9.28 3.92 -17.48
N ALA A 184 -8.19 3.54 -18.14
CA ALA A 184 -8.22 3.10 -19.55
C ALA A 184 -9.07 1.84 -19.75
N GLN A 185 -9.05 0.89 -18.80
CA GLN A 185 -9.95 -0.27 -18.82
C GLN A 185 -11.44 0.14 -18.77
N PHE A 186 -11.76 1.27 -18.15
CA PHE A 186 -13.10 1.85 -18.15
C PHE A 186 -13.32 2.87 -19.29
N GLY A 187 -12.48 2.82 -20.33
CA GLY A 187 -12.64 3.56 -21.58
C GLY A 187 -12.05 4.96 -21.61
N ILE A 188 -11.32 5.38 -20.56
CA ILE A 188 -10.72 6.71 -20.51
C ILE A 188 -9.44 6.75 -21.35
N GLN A 189 -9.33 7.77 -22.20
CA GLN A 189 -8.11 8.10 -22.92
C GLN A 189 -7.32 9.15 -22.15
N TYR A 190 -6.01 9.00 -22.14
CA TYR A 190 -5.09 9.95 -21.51
C TYR A 190 -3.79 10.05 -22.32
N GLN A 191 -3.04 11.11 -22.05
CA GLN A 191 -1.66 11.27 -22.53
C GLN A 191 -0.76 11.55 -21.33
N TRP A 192 0.37 10.85 -21.29
CA TRP A 192 1.40 11.10 -20.28
C TRP A 192 2.75 11.26 -20.96
N ASP A 193 3.24 12.50 -21.01
CA ASP A 193 4.53 12.85 -21.59
C ASP A 193 5.39 13.58 -20.56
N GLY A 194 6.55 13.02 -20.26
CA GLY A 194 7.44 13.52 -19.23
C GLY A 194 6.71 13.71 -17.87
N ASN A 195 6.61 14.95 -17.46
CA ASN A 195 5.97 15.32 -16.20
C ASN A 195 4.53 15.85 -16.39
N THR A 196 3.95 15.72 -17.57
CA THR A 196 2.62 16.23 -17.90
C THR A 196 1.65 15.11 -18.19
N ILE A 197 0.52 15.09 -17.48
CA ILE A 197 -0.59 14.17 -17.71
C ILE A 197 -1.79 14.96 -18.18
N VAL A 198 -2.35 14.60 -19.32
CA VAL A 198 -3.53 15.23 -19.91
C VAL A 198 -4.67 14.23 -19.99
N ILE A 199 -5.80 14.58 -19.39
CA ILE A 199 -7.04 13.78 -19.45
C ILE A 199 -8.14 14.70 -19.96
N PRO A 200 -8.62 14.51 -21.22
CA PRO A 200 -9.74 15.26 -21.76
C PRO A 200 -11.04 14.93 -21.02
N GLU A 201 -12.03 15.85 -21.13
CA GLU A 201 -13.39 15.58 -20.64
C GLU A 201 -13.99 14.38 -21.40
N GLN A 202 -14.46 13.38 -20.67
CA GLN A 202 -15.08 12.17 -21.19
C GLN A 202 -15.83 11.43 -20.07
N ASN A 203 -16.53 10.35 -20.41
CA ASN A 203 -17.25 9.55 -19.44
C ASN A 203 -16.62 8.18 -19.30
N TYR A 204 -16.62 7.65 -18.07
CA TYR A 204 -16.33 6.24 -17.84
C TYR A 204 -17.43 5.36 -18.44
N PHE A 205 -17.05 4.23 -19.01
CA PHE A 205 -17.98 3.23 -19.51
C PHE A 205 -18.24 2.14 -18.46
N PRO A 206 -19.51 1.94 -18.06
CA PRO A 206 -19.88 0.87 -17.13
C PRO A 206 -19.44 -0.51 -17.67
N ARG A 207 -18.82 -1.32 -16.80
CA ARG A 207 -18.41 -2.68 -17.14
C ARG A 207 -18.30 -3.56 -15.90
N GLU A 208 -18.34 -4.87 -16.09
CA GLU A 208 -17.92 -5.82 -15.06
C GLU A 208 -16.40 -5.69 -14.83
N PHE A 209 -16.02 -5.74 -13.56
CA PHE A 209 -14.62 -5.65 -13.15
C PHE A 209 -14.36 -6.53 -11.93
N THR A 210 -13.28 -7.30 -11.95
CA THR A 210 -12.83 -8.15 -10.85
C THR A 210 -11.45 -7.72 -10.38
N CYS A 211 -11.29 -7.44 -9.10
CA CYS A 211 -10.00 -7.08 -8.52
C CYS A 211 -9.10 -8.31 -8.42
N GLU A 212 -7.85 -8.18 -8.83
CA GLU A 212 -6.82 -9.18 -8.60
C GLU A 212 -6.29 -9.15 -7.16
N ALA A 213 -5.50 -10.16 -6.77
CA ALA A 213 -4.88 -10.24 -5.46
C ALA A 213 -3.82 -9.13 -5.25
N ASP A 214 -3.55 -8.81 -3.98
CA ASP A 214 -2.66 -7.72 -3.56
C ASP A 214 -1.19 -8.16 -3.57
N TRP A 215 -0.37 -7.51 -4.39
CA TRP A 215 1.05 -7.80 -4.49
C TRP A 215 1.86 -7.36 -3.26
N SER A 216 1.42 -6.32 -2.53
CA SER A 216 2.04 -6.02 -1.24
C SER A 216 1.80 -7.17 -0.25
N ALA A 217 0.59 -7.77 -0.25
CA ALA A 217 0.29 -8.95 0.57
C ALA A 217 1.11 -10.18 0.13
N ALA A 218 1.31 -10.36 -1.17
CA ALA A 218 2.16 -11.41 -1.71
C ALA A 218 3.60 -11.30 -1.20
N SER A 219 4.13 -10.09 -0.98
CA SER A 219 5.52 -9.89 -0.55
C SER A 219 5.88 -10.63 0.74
N TYR A 220 4.92 -10.77 1.65
CA TYR A 220 5.14 -11.51 2.92
C TYR A 220 5.30 -13.01 2.67
N TRP A 221 4.58 -13.57 1.70
CA TRP A 221 4.71 -14.97 1.28
C TRP A 221 6.01 -15.22 0.53
N TYR A 222 6.43 -14.27 -0.30
CA TYR A 222 7.76 -14.31 -0.90
C TYR A 222 8.86 -14.32 0.17
N ALA A 223 8.74 -13.51 1.23
CA ALA A 223 9.70 -13.50 2.33
C ALA A 223 9.71 -14.83 3.10
N ILE A 224 8.53 -15.42 3.37
CA ILE A 224 8.41 -16.76 3.97
C ILE A 224 9.12 -17.79 3.10
N MET A 225 8.84 -17.81 1.80
CA MET A 225 9.48 -18.76 0.86
C MET A 225 10.99 -18.53 0.75
N ALA A 226 11.46 -17.27 0.79
CA ALA A 226 12.90 -16.98 0.81
C ALA A 226 13.60 -17.54 2.06
N LEU A 227 12.92 -17.53 3.20
CA LEU A 227 13.41 -18.04 4.49
C LEU A 227 13.21 -19.55 4.65
N ALA A 228 12.33 -20.17 3.89
CA ALA A 228 12.11 -21.62 3.91
C ALA A 228 13.34 -22.38 3.37
N ASP A 229 13.49 -23.63 3.82
CA ASP A 229 14.50 -24.56 3.29
C ASP A 229 14.01 -25.22 1.99
N ASP A 230 12.72 -25.53 1.91
CA ASP A 230 12.03 -26.11 0.75
C ASP A 230 10.55 -25.75 0.76
N GLY A 231 9.87 -25.83 -0.36
CA GLY A 231 8.43 -25.70 -0.43
C GLY A 231 7.86 -25.16 -1.73
N GLU A 232 6.52 -25.24 -1.78
CA GLU A 232 5.70 -24.69 -2.84
C GLU A 232 4.41 -24.10 -2.26
N VAL A 233 4.11 -22.84 -2.62
CA VAL A 233 2.89 -22.15 -2.19
C VAL A 233 2.19 -21.58 -3.41
N LEU A 234 0.92 -21.92 -3.62
CA LEU A 234 0.05 -21.30 -4.60
C LEU A 234 -0.62 -20.05 -3.98
N LEU A 235 -0.36 -18.89 -4.56
CA LEU A 235 -1.01 -17.63 -4.22
C LEU A 235 -2.18 -17.39 -5.19
N GLU A 236 -3.41 -17.61 -4.73
CA GLU A 236 -4.61 -17.53 -5.60
C GLU A 236 -4.90 -16.10 -6.03
N ASN A 237 -5.44 -15.96 -7.24
CA ASN A 237 -5.84 -14.72 -7.89
C ASN A 237 -4.70 -13.69 -8.11
N LEU A 238 -3.44 -14.08 -7.88
CA LEU A 238 -2.29 -13.26 -8.20
C LEU A 238 -1.94 -13.42 -9.70
N LYS A 239 -1.45 -12.34 -10.32
CA LYS A 239 -1.03 -12.32 -11.73
C LYS A 239 0.37 -11.74 -11.85
N LEU A 240 1.25 -12.39 -12.61
CA LEU A 240 2.61 -11.86 -12.87
C LEU A 240 2.59 -10.61 -13.76
N ASP A 241 1.64 -10.53 -14.69
CA ASP A 241 1.41 -9.38 -15.57
C ASP A 241 0.51 -8.30 -14.93
N SER A 242 0.68 -8.07 -13.65
CA SER A 242 -0.13 -7.14 -12.86
C SER A 242 0.20 -5.68 -13.15
N LEU A 243 -0.81 -4.80 -13.07
CA LEU A 243 -0.65 -3.35 -13.05
C LEU A 243 -0.06 -2.82 -11.73
N GLN A 244 -0.02 -3.64 -10.69
CA GLN A 244 0.54 -3.25 -9.41
C GLN A 244 2.06 -3.18 -9.51
N GLY A 245 2.64 -2.01 -9.17
CA GLY A 245 4.10 -1.83 -9.19
C GLY A 245 4.84 -2.88 -8.35
N ASP A 246 4.25 -3.30 -7.24
CA ASP A 246 4.84 -4.31 -6.34
C ASP A 246 5.03 -5.68 -7.00
N ALA A 247 4.49 -5.95 -8.20
CA ALA A 247 4.74 -7.19 -8.95
C ALA A 247 6.23 -7.38 -9.30
N HIS A 248 7.00 -6.30 -9.37
CA HIS A 248 8.45 -6.36 -9.60
C HIS A 248 9.23 -7.14 -8.52
N ILE A 249 8.65 -7.34 -7.33
CA ILE A 249 9.29 -8.14 -6.28
C ILE A 249 9.57 -9.57 -6.73
N ALA A 250 8.79 -10.14 -7.63
CA ALA A 250 9.03 -11.49 -8.14
C ALA A 250 10.48 -11.66 -8.63
N ALA A 251 11.00 -10.68 -9.39
CA ALA A 251 12.39 -10.69 -9.86
C ALA A 251 13.40 -10.50 -8.71
N TRP A 252 13.09 -9.66 -7.71
CA TRP A 252 13.99 -9.47 -6.56
C TRP A 252 14.16 -10.75 -5.75
N PHE A 253 13.07 -11.50 -5.55
CA PHE A 253 13.09 -12.72 -4.76
C PHE A 253 13.75 -13.91 -5.47
N GLU A 254 13.96 -13.87 -6.79
CA GLU A 254 14.80 -14.85 -7.49
C GLU A 254 16.22 -14.88 -6.93
N THR A 255 16.76 -13.73 -6.47
CA THR A 255 18.09 -13.67 -5.84
C THR A 255 18.14 -14.39 -4.48
N PHE A 256 16.99 -14.69 -3.89
CA PHE A 256 16.84 -15.50 -2.69
C PHE A 256 16.37 -16.94 -2.99
N GLY A 257 16.36 -17.35 -4.25
CA GLY A 257 16.02 -18.68 -4.70
C GLY A 257 14.52 -18.98 -4.69
N VAL A 258 13.66 -17.97 -4.80
CA VAL A 258 12.21 -18.12 -4.96
C VAL A 258 11.85 -17.91 -6.42
N ALA A 259 11.40 -18.97 -7.09
CA ALA A 259 10.90 -18.92 -8.46
C ALA A 259 9.38 -18.74 -8.46
N SER A 260 8.87 -17.99 -9.46
CA SER A 260 7.45 -17.69 -9.61
C SER A 260 6.93 -18.21 -10.94
N PHE A 261 5.82 -18.93 -10.91
CA PHE A 261 5.21 -19.50 -12.10
C PHE A 261 3.73 -19.15 -12.17
N GLN A 262 3.32 -18.52 -13.30
CA GLN A 262 1.90 -18.26 -13.54
C GLN A 262 1.14 -19.57 -13.69
N GLN A 263 0.07 -19.72 -12.92
CA GLN A 263 -0.89 -20.81 -12.99
C GLN A 263 -2.26 -20.27 -13.42
N GLU A 264 -3.18 -21.13 -13.76
CA GLU A 264 -4.56 -20.74 -14.12
C GLU A 264 -5.23 -19.96 -13.01
N ASN A 265 -5.04 -20.38 -11.75
CA ASN A 265 -5.72 -19.80 -10.58
C ASN A 265 -4.86 -18.79 -9.79
N GLY A 266 -3.62 -18.50 -10.23
CA GLY A 266 -2.74 -17.63 -9.45
C GLY A 266 -1.27 -17.79 -9.80
N VAL A 267 -0.39 -17.57 -8.84
CA VAL A 267 1.07 -17.70 -8.99
C VAL A 267 1.59 -18.74 -7.99
N SER A 268 2.28 -19.76 -8.49
CA SER A 268 3.00 -20.71 -7.64
C SER A 268 4.38 -20.19 -7.32
N LEU A 269 4.71 -20.10 -6.04
CA LEU A 269 6.04 -19.79 -5.53
C LEU A 269 6.74 -21.09 -5.18
N ILE A 270 7.92 -21.33 -5.76
CA ILE A 270 8.71 -22.54 -5.49
C ILE A 270 10.06 -22.14 -4.94
N LYS A 271 10.45 -22.75 -3.81
CA LYS A 271 11.82 -22.65 -3.31
C LYS A 271 12.73 -23.52 -4.18
N SER A 272 13.43 -22.89 -5.13
CA SER A 272 14.24 -23.61 -6.13
C SER A 272 15.67 -23.87 -5.65
N LYS A 273 16.23 -22.97 -4.85
CA LYS A 273 17.62 -23.02 -4.36
C LYS A 273 17.77 -22.30 -3.03
N ASN A 274 18.69 -22.77 -2.20
CA ASN A 274 19.07 -22.02 -1.00
C ASN A 274 20.25 -21.10 -1.33
N ILE A 275 19.95 -19.97 -1.96
CA ILE A 275 20.88 -18.91 -2.33
C ILE A 275 20.47 -17.60 -1.70
N GLN A 276 21.41 -16.68 -1.60
CA GLN A 276 21.18 -15.30 -1.20
C GLN A 276 22.27 -14.40 -1.80
N PRO A 277 21.99 -13.12 -2.05
CA PRO A 277 22.99 -12.19 -2.53
C PRO A 277 24.03 -11.87 -1.43
N GLU A 278 25.24 -11.50 -1.83
CA GLU A 278 26.27 -11.00 -0.88
C GLU A 278 25.87 -9.67 -0.25
N LYS A 279 25.22 -8.81 -1.02
CA LYS A 279 24.63 -7.54 -0.62
C LYS A 279 23.40 -7.26 -1.48
N LEU A 280 22.41 -6.57 -0.93
CA LEU A 280 21.22 -6.17 -1.67
C LEU A 280 21.14 -4.65 -1.79
N GLU A 281 21.12 -4.14 -3.02
CA GLU A 281 20.94 -2.69 -3.30
C GLU A 281 19.67 -2.50 -4.09
N LEU A 282 18.68 -1.79 -3.52
CA LEU A 282 17.37 -1.56 -4.14
C LEU A 282 16.92 -0.11 -3.98
N ASP A 283 16.27 0.39 -5.03
CA ASP A 283 15.56 1.65 -5.00
C ASP A 283 14.05 1.39 -4.90
N PHE A 284 13.45 1.89 -3.82
CA PHE A 284 12.03 1.71 -3.51
C PHE A 284 11.15 2.90 -3.92
N ILE A 285 11.65 3.80 -4.77
CA ILE A 285 10.88 4.96 -5.22
C ILE A 285 9.53 4.56 -5.84
N GLU A 286 9.50 3.42 -6.54
CA GLU A 286 8.29 2.86 -7.18
C GLU A 286 7.53 1.88 -6.27
N ASN A 287 8.19 1.26 -5.29
CA ASN A 287 7.68 0.17 -4.47
C ASN A 287 7.87 0.41 -2.96
N PRO A 288 7.56 1.59 -2.43
CA PRO A 288 7.89 1.94 -1.04
C PRO A 288 7.20 1.02 -0.02
N ASP A 289 6.09 0.41 -0.39
CA ASP A 289 5.27 -0.39 0.52
C ASP A 289 5.83 -1.80 0.80
N VAL A 290 6.83 -2.26 0.04
CA VAL A 290 7.49 -3.57 0.27
C VAL A 290 8.88 -3.44 0.93
N ALA A 291 9.35 -2.22 1.17
CA ALA A 291 10.67 -1.98 1.78
C ALA A 291 10.81 -2.61 3.17
N GLN A 292 9.76 -2.59 3.99
CA GLN A 292 9.77 -3.20 5.32
C GLN A 292 9.93 -4.71 5.24
N THR A 293 9.25 -5.38 4.31
CA THR A 293 9.40 -6.82 4.05
C THR A 293 10.85 -7.16 3.69
N MET A 294 11.44 -6.39 2.77
CA MET A 294 12.82 -6.62 2.32
C MET A 294 13.84 -6.37 3.44
N ALA A 295 13.67 -5.33 4.26
CA ALA A 295 14.56 -5.07 5.40
C ALA A 295 14.52 -6.21 6.42
N CYS A 296 13.31 -6.67 6.79
CA CYS A 296 13.13 -7.80 7.70
C CYS A 296 13.73 -9.09 7.13
N LEU A 297 13.51 -9.38 5.85
CA LEU A 297 14.11 -10.54 5.17
C LEU A 297 15.63 -10.47 5.20
N CYS A 298 16.23 -9.34 4.84
CA CYS A 298 17.68 -9.17 4.82
C CYS A 298 18.29 -9.39 6.21
N VAL A 299 17.69 -8.84 7.26
CA VAL A 299 18.15 -9.07 8.64
C VAL A 299 18.02 -10.53 9.04
N ALA A 300 16.91 -11.18 8.74
CA ALA A 300 16.70 -12.60 9.05
C ALA A 300 17.68 -13.54 8.31
N LYS A 301 18.12 -13.15 7.11
CA LYS A 301 19.09 -13.90 6.27
C LYS A 301 20.54 -13.50 6.54
N GLY A 302 20.82 -12.41 7.27
CA GLY A 302 22.16 -11.87 7.44
C GLY A 302 22.72 -11.22 6.16
N VAL A 303 21.88 -10.72 5.29
CA VAL A 303 22.26 -10.08 4.02
C VAL A 303 22.41 -8.56 4.22
N PRO A 304 23.60 -7.98 4.06
CA PRO A 304 23.80 -6.54 4.07
C PRO A 304 22.95 -5.84 3.02
N PHE A 305 22.47 -4.63 3.30
CA PHE A 305 21.68 -3.92 2.31
C PHE A 305 21.91 -2.41 2.30
N HIS A 306 21.63 -1.79 1.14
CA HIS A 306 21.46 -0.36 0.96
C HIS A 306 20.16 -0.12 0.18
N PHE A 307 19.20 0.51 0.84
CA PHE A 307 17.88 0.81 0.28
C PHE A 307 17.72 2.33 0.15
N SER A 308 17.33 2.78 -1.04
CA SER A 308 17.03 4.18 -1.36
C SER A 308 15.54 4.39 -1.70
N GLY A 309 15.15 5.63 -2.01
CA GLY A 309 13.78 5.95 -2.44
C GLY A 309 12.73 5.94 -1.32
N LEU A 310 13.14 5.97 -0.04
CA LEU A 310 12.26 5.74 1.12
C LEU A 310 11.70 7.02 1.77
N LYS A 311 11.93 8.20 1.22
CA LYS A 311 11.51 9.49 1.84
C LYS A 311 10.04 9.52 2.24
N THR A 312 9.17 8.92 1.42
CA THR A 312 7.73 8.90 1.68
C THR A 312 7.32 8.02 2.87
N LEU A 313 8.18 7.11 3.32
CA LEU A 313 7.90 6.22 4.45
C LEU A 313 7.81 6.96 5.80
N LYS A 314 8.43 8.12 5.91
CA LYS A 314 8.43 8.93 7.15
C LYS A 314 7.07 9.59 7.45
N ILE A 315 6.20 9.71 6.46
CA ILE A 315 4.90 10.39 6.56
C ILE A 315 3.69 9.46 6.31
N LYS A 316 3.90 8.16 6.42
CA LYS A 316 2.84 7.15 6.31
C LYS A 316 2.05 7.01 7.63
N GLU A 317 1.58 5.83 7.95
CA GLU A 317 0.87 5.52 9.20
C GLU A 317 1.71 5.86 10.43
N THR A 318 3.00 5.56 10.34
CA THR A 318 4.05 5.98 11.28
C THR A 318 5.27 6.47 10.49
N ASP A 319 6.33 6.93 11.16
CA ASP A 319 7.67 7.00 10.56
C ASP A 319 8.22 5.57 10.48
N ARG A 320 8.01 4.93 9.31
CA ARG A 320 8.39 3.53 9.08
C ARG A 320 9.89 3.30 9.14
N ILE A 321 10.69 4.33 8.81
CA ILE A 321 12.16 4.25 8.90
C ILE A 321 12.56 4.13 10.37
N ALA A 322 12.10 5.04 11.20
CA ALA A 322 12.38 5.01 12.63
C ALA A 322 11.85 3.72 13.30
N ALA A 323 10.65 3.28 12.92
CA ALA A 323 10.07 2.04 13.42
C ALA A 323 10.95 0.82 13.05
N LEU A 324 11.41 0.69 11.80
CA LEU A 324 12.31 -0.39 11.38
C LEU A 324 13.63 -0.36 12.16
N GLN A 325 14.23 0.82 12.34
CA GLN A 325 15.47 0.96 13.10
C GLN A 325 15.30 0.49 14.55
N ASN A 326 14.24 0.93 15.22
CA ASN A 326 13.95 0.58 16.61
C ASN A 326 13.67 -0.92 16.76
N GLU A 327 12.83 -1.48 15.88
CA GLU A 327 12.39 -2.86 16.05
C GLU A 327 13.47 -3.87 15.61
N LEU A 328 14.20 -3.62 14.52
CA LEU A 328 15.27 -4.52 14.07
C LEU A 328 16.49 -4.48 14.99
N MET A 329 16.68 -3.41 15.75
CA MET A 329 17.71 -3.36 16.81
C MET A 329 17.49 -4.42 17.88
N LYS A 330 16.25 -4.77 18.22
CA LYS A 330 15.91 -5.85 19.17
C LYS A 330 16.37 -7.24 18.68
N PHE A 331 16.59 -7.37 17.37
CA PHE A 331 17.17 -8.57 16.75
C PHE A 331 18.69 -8.48 16.59
N GLY A 332 19.31 -7.41 17.09
CA GLY A 332 20.74 -7.15 17.00
C GLY A 332 21.17 -6.43 15.72
N ALA A 333 20.23 -5.96 14.89
CA ALA A 333 20.54 -5.28 13.65
C ALA A 333 20.51 -3.76 13.81
N SER A 334 21.66 -3.11 13.85
CA SER A 334 21.78 -1.64 13.89
C SER A 334 21.71 -1.07 12.47
N ILE A 335 20.52 -0.57 12.11
CA ILE A 335 20.26 0.02 10.79
C ILE A 335 20.43 1.54 10.88
N THR A 336 21.12 2.13 9.91
CA THR A 336 21.37 3.56 9.83
C THR A 336 20.62 4.24 8.70
N GLU A 337 20.35 5.54 8.85
CA GLU A 337 19.83 6.42 7.82
C GLU A 337 20.90 7.48 7.50
N PRO A 338 21.93 7.16 6.69
CA PRO A 338 23.03 8.08 6.41
C PRO A 338 22.58 9.30 5.58
N VAL A 339 21.58 9.11 4.75
CA VAL A 339 20.92 10.15 3.96
C VAL A 339 19.41 10.04 4.16
N HIS A 340 18.72 11.16 4.20
CA HIS A 340 17.28 11.20 4.41
C HIS A 340 16.51 10.34 3.38
N GLY A 341 15.84 9.30 3.86
CA GLY A 341 15.12 8.34 3.03
C GLY A 341 16.00 7.24 2.44
N GLU A 342 17.13 6.94 3.05
CA GLU A 342 17.95 5.76 2.78
C GLU A 342 18.09 4.91 4.05
N LEU A 343 18.16 3.59 3.88
CA LEU A 343 18.48 2.66 4.97
C LEU A 343 19.68 1.81 4.59
N VAL A 344 20.62 1.70 5.51
CA VAL A 344 21.85 0.91 5.34
C VAL A 344 22.05 -0.01 6.52
N TRP A 345 22.39 -1.26 6.23
CA TRP A 345 22.84 -2.24 7.21
C TRP A 345 24.01 -3.05 6.68
N GLU A 346 25.06 -3.19 7.50
CA GLU A 346 26.32 -3.84 7.12
C GLU A 346 26.31 -5.37 7.31
N GLY A 347 25.16 -5.96 7.64
CA GLY A 347 25.01 -7.41 7.80
C GLY A 347 25.59 -7.98 9.12
N LYS A 348 25.93 -7.12 10.07
CA LYS A 348 26.49 -7.54 11.37
C LYS A 348 25.43 -7.46 12.46
N LEU A 349 25.25 -8.57 13.18
CA LEU A 349 24.38 -8.61 14.35
C LEU A 349 25.19 -8.33 15.61
N ASP A 350 24.71 -7.40 16.42
CA ASP A 350 25.19 -7.19 17.78
C ASP A 350 24.45 -8.12 18.75
N MET A 351 25.16 -9.13 19.23
CA MET A 351 24.60 -10.16 20.09
C MET A 351 24.35 -9.68 21.51
N GLU A 352 24.95 -8.56 21.93
CA GLU A 352 24.70 -7.93 23.23
C GLU A 352 23.35 -7.18 23.23
N MET A 353 22.96 -6.63 22.08
CA MET A 353 21.69 -5.94 21.90
C MET A 353 20.51 -6.86 21.54
N LYS A 354 20.81 -8.11 21.11
CA LYS A 354 19.78 -9.07 20.71
C LYS A 354 18.96 -9.57 21.89
N GLU A 355 17.66 -9.30 21.86
CA GLU A 355 16.72 -9.80 22.85
C GLU A 355 16.45 -11.29 22.69
N TYR A 356 16.23 -12.01 23.80
CA TYR A 356 15.86 -13.42 23.78
C TYR A 356 14.47 -13.65 23.20
N LEU A 357 13.51 -12.80 23.59
CA LEU A 357 12.14 -12.80 23.09
C LEU A 357 11.77 -11.36 22.70
N PRO A 358 12.15 -10.92 21.49
CA PRO A 358 11.86 -9.55 21.07
C PRO A 358 10.37 -9.32 20.94
N ARG A 359 9.91 -8.21 21.50
CA ARG A 359 8.54 -7.73 21.36
C ARG A 359 8.50 -6.59 20.36
N VAL A 360 7.89 -6.87 19.21
CA VAL A 360 7.76 -5.92 18.10
C VAL A 360 6.56 -5.02 18.35
N GLU A 361 6.81 -3.72 18.45
CA GLU A 361 5.78 -2.69 18.46
C GLU A 361 5.34 -2.41 17.03
N THR A 362 4.03 -2.37 16.79
CA THR A 362 3.48 -2.16 15.44
C THR A 362 3.29 -0.69 15.09
N TYR A 363 3.33 0.22 16.05
CA TYR A 363 3.12 1.66 15.83
C TYR A 363 1.80 1.96 15.10
N TYR A 364 0.77 1.15 15.32
CA TYR A 364 -0.50 1.18 14.59
C TYR A 364 -0.36 1.05 13.07
N ASP A 365 0.76 0.47 12.59
CA ASP A 365 1.03 0.20 11.17
C ASP A 365 1.01 -1.30 10.90
N HIS A 366 0.06 -1.71 10.07
CA HIS A 366 -0.12 -3.11 9.68
C HIS A 366 1.13 -3.73 9.05
N ARG A 367 1.94 -2.94 8.31
CA ARG A 367 3.14 -3.45 7.65
C ARG A 367 4.24 -3.85 8.63
N MET A 368 4.24 -3.29 9.85
CA MET A 368 5.16 -3.74 10.90
C MET A 368 4.84 -5.18 11.30
N ALA A 369 3.59 -5.48 11.64
CA ALA A 369 3.19 -6.85 11.99
C ALA A 369 3.43 -7.84 10.82
N LEU A 370 3.03 -7.46 9.61
CA LEU A 370 3.10 -8.29 8.41
C LEU A 370 4.53 -8.59 7.97
N ALA A 371 5.46 -7.64 8.10
CA ALA A 371 6.85 -7.80 7.68
C ALA A 371 7.71 -8.56 8.71
N PHE A 372 7.43 -8.39 10.01
CA PHE A 372 8.21 -9.04 11.06
C PHE A 372 7.83 -10.51 11.26
N ALA A 373 6.54 -10.87 11.16
CA ALA A 373 6.09 -12.24 11.38
C ALA A 373 6.85 -13.29 10.54
N PRO A 374 7.16 -13.10 9.24
CA PRO A 374 7.97 -14.00 8.44
C PRO A 374 9.36 -14.29 9.02
N MET A 375 9.97 -13.38 9.79
CA MET A 375 11.31 -13.58 10.36
C MET A 375 11.39 -14.80 11.29
N THR A 376 10.25 -15.26 11.83
CA THR A 376 10.20 -16.46 12.67
C THR A 376 10.61 -17.72 11.92
N MET A 377 10.55 -17.74 10.58
CA MET A 377 11.10 -18.80 9.74
C MET A 377 12.61 -18.98 9.90
N ALA A 378 13.33 -17.95 10.37
CA ALA A 378 14.77 -18.07 10.68
C ALA A 378 15.04 -18.74 12.05
N GLY A 379 14.06 -19.41 12.66
CA GLY A 379 14.18 -20.08 13.95
C GLY A 379 14.03 -19.12 15.15
N LEU A 380 13.44 -17.96 14.92
CA LEU A 380 13.18 -16.96 15.96
C LEU A 380 11.79 -17.16 16.55
N THR A 381 11.62 -16.76 17.80
CA THR A 381 10.30 -16.55 18.43
C THR A 381 10.19 -15.09 18.80
N MET A 382 9.05 -14.46 18.55
CA MET A 382 8.81 -13.07 18.91
C MET A 382 7.40 -12.84 19.39
N GLU A 383 7.18 -11.72 20.04
CA GLU A 383 5.86 -11.19 20.35
C GLU A 383 5.56 -10.02 19.38
N ILE A 384 4.32 -9.93 18.93
CA ILE A 384 3.83 -8.77 18.14
C ILE A 384 2.75 -8.08 18.94
N ASP A 385 2.97 -6.81 19.21
CA ASP A 385 2.04 -5.93 19.89
C ASP A 385 0.95 -5.46 18.94
N ASP A 386 -0.29 -5.35 19.44
CA ASP A 386 -1.45 -4.95 18.63
C ASP A 386 -1.54 -5.67 17.27
N PRO A 387 -1.57 -7.03 17.26
CA PRO A 387 -1.47 -7.81 16.04
C PRO A 387 -2.66 -7.58 15.06
N MET A 388 -3.76 -7.03 15.55
CA MET A 388 -4.96 -6.79 14.73
C MET A 388 -4.84 -5.60 13.78
N VAL A 389 -3.77 -4.81 13.86
CA VAL A 389 -3.47 -3.77 12.84
C VAL A 389 -3.43 -4.33 11.42
N VAL A 390 -3.22 -5.63 11.24
CA VAL A 390 -3.21 -6.30 9.92
C VAL A 390 -4.53 -6.18 9.17
N THR A 391 -5.67 -5.96 9.87
CA THR A 391 -7.01 -5.80 9.24
C THR A 391 -7.07 -4.65 8.26
N LYS A 392 -6.16 -3.70 8.39
CA LYS A 392 -6.05 -2.56 7.48
C LYS A 392 -5.73 -2.95 6.02
N SER A 393 -5.10 -4.12 5.79
CA SER A 393 -4.77 -4.58 4.43
C SER A 393 -4.84 -6.09 4.24
N TYR A 394 -4.71 -6.91 5.29
CA TYR A 394 -4.71 -8.38 5.21
C TYR A 394 -5.38 -8.98 6.45
N PRO A 395 -6.71 -8.91 6.57
CA PRO A 395 -7.43 -9.39 7.76
C PRO A 395 -7.21 -10.88 8.07
N GLY A 396 -7.03 -11.72 7.03
CA GLY A 396 -6.83 -13.17 7.16
C GLY A 396 -5.41 -13.62 7.48
N PHE A 397 -4.43 -12.71 7.62
CA PHE A 397 -3.00 -13.03 7.68
C PHE A 397 -2.63 -14.07 8.75
N TRP A 398 -3.07 -13.89 9.98
CA TRP A 398 -2.75 -14.81 11.07
C TRP A 398 -3.32 -16.21 10.84
N LYS A 399 -4.54 -16.29 10.30
CA LYS A 399 -5.17 -17.57 9.93
C LYS A 399 -4.39 -18.27 8.82
N ASP A 400 -3.92 -17.52 7.83
CA ASP A 400 -3.19 -18.07 6.70
C ASP A 400 -1.80 -18.54 7.11
N LEU A 401 -1.10 -17.83 7.99
CA LEU A 401 0.16 -18.31 8.60
C LEU A 401 -0.04 -19.65 9.33
N GLY A 402 -1.13 -19.78 10.09
CA GLY A 402 -1.45 -21.03 10.79
C GLY A 402 -1.62 -22.24 9.85
N LYS A 403 -2.12 -22.03 8.62
CA LYS A 403 -2.28 -23.10 7.62
C LYS A 403 -0.96 -23.71 7.16
N VAL A 404 0.13 -22.95 7.22
CA VAL A 404 1.46 -23.35 6.71
C VAL A 404 2.47 -23.62 7.82
N GLY A 405 2.00 -23.85 9.05
CA GLY A 405 2.84 -24.37 10.13
C GLY A 405 3.40 -23.28 11.07
N PHE A 406 2.85 -22.06 11.06
CA PHE A 406 3.16 -21.11 12.14
C PHE A 406 2.29 -21.38 13.36
N THR A 407 2.90 -21.27 14.53
CA THR A 407 2.21 -21.29 15.82
C THR A 407 1.99 -19.87 16.29
N ILE A 408 0.74 -19.52 16.56
CA ILE A 408 0.32 -18.21 17.02
C ILE A 408 -0.46 -18.39 18.32
N VAL A 409 0.04 -17.78 19.39
CA VAL A 409 -0.54 -17.87 20.74
C VAL A 409 -0.82 -16.45 21.24
N GLU A 410 -2.03 -16.24 21.78
CA GLU A 410 -2.43 -14.99 22.42
C GLU A 410 -1.79 -14.80 23.79
#